data_2466bbf755b2b846fd616709c78f7b13
#
_entry.id   2466bbf755b2b846fd616709c78f7b13
#
_cell.length_a   1.000
_cell.length_b   1.000
_cell.length_c   1.000
_cell.angle_alpha   90.00
_cell.angle_beta   90.00
_cell.angle_gamma   90.00
#
_symmetry.space_group_name_H-M   'P 1'
#
loop_
_entity.id
_entity.type
_entity.pdbx_description
1 polymer ?
#
loop_
_entity_poly.entity_id
_entity_poly.type
_entity_poly.pdbx_seq_one_letter_code
_entity_poly.pdbx_strand_id
1 'polypeptide(L)'
;MELFTIDTILPIASGALFITQAVYYLGLYNKLYTHSRETAYATDINTQNPPLSVIIVAKDATHELQENLPFILEQDYPEFEVIVIYDRPADDCDNTLKLLEDKYPNLYHTFIPDSARYISHK
;
A
#
# COMPACT_ATOMS: atom_id res chain seq x y z
N MET A 1 -9.16 -47.81 -37.49
CA MET A 1 -8.43 -47.26 -36.29
C MET A 1 -7.94 -45.86 -36.63
N GLU A 2 -8.84 -44.94 -36.95
CA GLU A 2 -8.56 -43.51 -37.33
C GLU A 2 -9.50 -42.56 -36.56
N LEU A 3 -9.66 -42.79 -35.25
CA LEU A 3 -10.54 -41.94 -34.44
C LEU A 3 -9.77 -40.79 -33.71
N PHE A 4 -8.49 -40.64 -33.98
CA PHE A 4 -7.68 -39.57 -33.43
C PHE A 4 -7.05 -38.74 -34.57
N THR A 5 -7.88 -38.14 -35.38
CA THR A 5 -7.44 -37.08 -36.29
C THR A 5 -7.09 -35.82 -35.50
N ILE A 6 -6.17 -35.04 -36.03
CA ILE A 6 -5.74 -33.73 -35.45
C ILE A 6 -6.95 -32.86 -35.11
N ASP A 7 -8.02 -32.94 -35.92
CA ASP A 7 -9.28 -32.20 -35.72
C ASP A 7 -10.03 -32.60 -34.44
N THR A 8 -9.78 -33.80 -33.89
CA THR A 8 -10.42 -34.23 -32.64
C THR A 8 -9.49 -33.97 -31.41
N ILE A 9 -8.19 -34.12 -31.59
CA ILE A 9 -7.21 -33.94 -30.49
C ILE A 9 -7.09 -32.48 -30.12
N LEU A 10 -7.07 -31.57 -31.11
CA LEU A 10 -6.88 -30.14 -30.88
C LEU A 10 -7.99 -29.51 -30.00
N PRO A 11 -9.30 -29.70 -30.29
CA PRO A 11 -10.35 -29.15 -29.44
C PRO A 11 -10.39 -29.80 -28.04
N ILE A 12 -10.08 -31.09 -27.91
CA ILE A 12 -10.02 -31.74 -26.58
C ILE A 12 -8.87 -31.16 -25.76
N ALA A 13 -7.67 -31.01 -26.32
CA ALA A 13 -6.51 -30.42 -25.64
C ALA A 13 -6.77 -28.98 -25.24
N SER A 14 -7.34 -28.15 -26.13
CA SER A 14 -7.67 -26.76 -25.82
C SER A 14 -8.76 -26.64 -24.75
N GLY A 15 -9.76 -27.52 -24.77
CA GLY A 15 -10.79 -27.59 -23.73
C GLY A 15 -10.20 -27.96 -22.33
N ALA A 16 -9.29 -28.93 -22.29
CA ALA A 16 -8.62 -29.32 -21.05
C ALA A 16 -7.77 -28.17 -20.47
N LEU A 17 -7.02 -27.45 -21.32
CA LEU A 17 -6.25 -26.27 -20.92
C LEU A 17 -7.15 -25.17 -20.39
N PHE A 18 -8.26 -24.90 -21.06
CA PHE A 18 -9.23 -23.88 -20.64
C PHE A 18 -9.83 -24.20 -19.26
N ILE A 19 -10.23 -25.45 -19.05
CA ILE A 19 -10.76 -25.91 -17.76
C ILE A 19 -9.71 -25.75 -16.65
N THR A 20 -8.47 -26.16 -16.91
CA THR A 20 -7.36 -26.02 -15.94
C THR A 20 -7.14 -24.55 -15.58
N GLN A 21 -7.16 -23.67 -16.55
CA GLN A 21 -7.00 -22.24 -16.34
C GLN A 21 -8.18 -21.65 -15.56
N ALA A 22 -9.41 -22.03 -15.87
CA ALA A 22 -10.60 -21.59 -15.14
C ALA A 22 -10.58 -22.02 -13.68
N VAL A 23 -10.21 -23.28 -13.39
CA VAL A 23 -10.07 -23.79 -12.01
C VAL A 23 -8.99 -23.04 -11.25
N TYR A 24 -7.85 -22.74 -11.88
CA TYR A 24 -6.78 -21.96 -11.27
C TYR A 24 -7.24 -20.54 -10.91
N TYR A 25 -7.88 -19.85 -11.84
CA TYR A 25 -8.41 -18.51 -11.59
C TYR A 25 -9.46 -18.48 -10.48
N LEU A 26 -10.43 -19.38 -10.54
CA LEU A 26 -11.48 -19.47 -9.52
C LEU A 26 -10.90 -19.79 -8.15
N GLY A 27 -9.94 -20.69 -8.07
CA GLY A 27 -9.25 -21.03 -6.82
C GLY A 27 -8.47 -19.86 -6.23
N LEU A 28 -7.73 -19.13 -7.08
CA LEU A 28 -6.95 -17.97 -6.65
C LEU A 28 -7.87 -16.82 -6.18
N TYR A 29 -8.90 -16.47 -6.96
CA TYR A 29 -9.85 -15.43 -6.59
C TYR A 29 -10.63 -15.78 -5.32
N ASN A 30 -11.07 -17.04 -5.18
CA ASN A 30 -11.79 -17.47 -3.98
C ASN A 30 -10.89 -17.38 -2.73
N LYS A 31 -9.61 -17.75 -2.86
CA LYS A 31 -8.64 -17.64 -1.74
C LYS A 31 -8.39 -16.19 -1.34
N LEU A 32 -8.25 -15.29 -2.30
CA LEU A 32 -8.09 -13.85 -2.03
C LEU A 32 -9.34 -13.26 -1.39
N TYR A 33 -10.52 -13.63 -1.88
CA TYR A 33 -11.79 -13.13 -1.36
C TYR A 33 -12.07 -13.61 0.08
N THR A 34 -11.78 -14.88 0.39
CA THR A 34 -11.95 -15.41 1.74
C THR A 34 -10.92 -14.82 2.70
N HIS A 35 -9.66 -14.68 2.29
CA HIS A 35 -8.63 -14.08 3.14
C HIS A 35 -8.91 -12.60 3.45
N SER A 36 -9.40 -11.84 2.49
CA SER A 36 -9.82 -10.45 2.71
C SER A 36 -10.99 -10.34 3.68
N ARG A 37 -11.91 -11.31 3.70
CA ARG A 37 -13.00 -11.33 4.67
C ARG A 37 -12.54 -11.71 6.07
N GLU A 38 -11.69 -12.72 6.21
CA GLU A 38 -11.16 -13.14 7.51
C GLU A 38 -10.40 -12.01 8.19
N THR A 39 -9.61 -11.22 7.43
CA THR A 39 -8.91 -10.05 7.96
C THR A 39 -9.88 -8.93 8.38
N ALA A 40 -11.00 -8.77 7.67
CA ALA A 40 -12.01 -7.77 8.02
C ALA A 40 -12.86 -8.17 9.24
N TYR A 41 -13.04 -9.46 9.51
CA TYR A 41 -13.78 -9.97 10.67
C TYR A 41 -12.90 -10.29 11.88
N ALA A 42 -11.58 -10.45 11.69
CA ALA A 42 -10.60 -10.65 12.76
C ALA A 42 -10.28 -9.35 13.54
N THR A 43 -11.01 -8.28 13.29
CA THR A 43 -11.06 -7.15 14.22
C THR A 43 -11.92 -7.55 15.41
N ASP A 44 -11.44 -8.55 16.14
CA ASP A 44 -11.98 -8.88 17.46
C ASP A 44 -11.71 -7.68 18.37
N ILE A 45 -12.80 -7.11 18.88
CA ILE A 45 -12.92 -5.85 19.62
C ILE A 45 -12.07 -5.83 20.92
N ASN A 46 -11.25 -6.83 21.13
CA ASN A 46 -10.46 -6.98 22.36
C ASN A 46 -8.93 -6.98 22.15
N THR A 47 -8.45 -6.72 20.96
CA THR A 47 -7.04 -6.40 20.73
C THR A 47 -6.86 -4.90 20.95
N GLN A 48 -6.15 -4.54 22.00
CA GLN A 48 -5.57 -3.20 22.15
C GLN A 48 -4.88 -2.87 20.81
N ASN A 49 -5.40 -1.89 20.09
CA ASN A 49 -4.81 -1.45 18.84
C ASN A 49 -3.35 -1.03 19.14
N PRO A 50 -2.34 -1.70 18.57
CA PRO A 50 -0.96 -1.37 18.89
C PRO A 50 -0.64 0.03 18.36
N PRO A 51 0.25 0.78 19.03
CA PRO A 51 0.75 2.04 18.51
C PRO A 51 1.30 1.89 17.09
N LEU A 52 1.00 2.82 16.21
CA LEU A 52 1.36 2.78 14.81
C LEU A 52 2.16 4.01 14.39
N SER A 53 3.29 3.79 13.70
CA SER A 53 4.06 4.87 13.06
C SER A 53 3.88 4.81 11.56
N VAL A 54 3.33 5.85 10.96
CA VAL A 54 3.17 6.00 9.51
C VAL A 54 4.31 6.83 8.96
N ILE A 55 5.16 6.23 8.12
CA ILE A 55 6.31 6.91 7.51
C ILE A 55 5.96 7.28 6.08
N ILE A 56 6.00 8.58 5.77
CA ILE A 56 5.74 9.13 4.43
C ILE A 56 7.05 9.71 3.89
N VAL A 57 7.50 9.19 2.77
CA VAL A 57 8.66 9.74 2.06
C VAL A 57 8.17 10.59 0.90
N ALA A 58 8.49 11.87 0.93
CA ALA A 58 8.04 12.85 -0.05
C ALA A 58 9.23 13.48 -0.79
N LYS A 59 9.08 13.63 -2.10
CA LYS A 59 10.02 14.35 -2.95
C LYS A 59 9.25 15.30 -3.84
N ASP A 60 9.56 16.60 -3.74
CA ASP A 60 8.94 17.67 -4.54
C ASP A 60 7.39 17.64 -4.50
N ALA A 61 6.80 17.19 -3.38
CA ALA A 61 5.37 16.90 -3.22
C ALA A 61 4.69 17.80 -2.18
N THR A 62 5.05 19.08 -2.11
CA THR A 62 4.52 20.03 -1.09
C THR A 62 3.01 20.20 -1.19
N HIS A 63 2.48 20.31 -2.41
CA HIS A 63 1.04 20.49 -2.64
C HIS A 63 0.24 19.23 -2.24
N GLU A 64 0.72 18.06 -2.65
CA GLU A 64 0.10 16.78 -2.33
C GLU A 64 0.12 16.50 -0.81
N LEU A 65 1.19 16.89 -0.14
CA LEU A 65 1.27 16.79 1.32
C LEU A 65 0.25 17.71 2.00
N GLN A 66 0.14 18.95 1.54
CA GLN A 66 -0.80 19.90 2.11
C GLN A 66 -2.26 19.44 1.96
N GLU A 67 -2.60 18.81 0.84
CA GLU A 67 -3.95 18.31 0.59
C GLU A 67 -4.26 17.01 1.31
N ASN A 68 -3.30 16.07 1.36
CA ASN A 68 -3.57 14.70 1.79
C ASN A 68 -3.21 14.41 3.26
N LEU A 69 -2.24 15.12 3.86
CA LEU A 69 -1.86 14.90 5.25
C LEU A 69 -3.01 15.05 6.24
N PRO A 70 -3.91 16.04 6.12
CA PRO A 70 -5.03 16.15 7.04
C PRO A 70 -5.91 14.89 7.08
N PHE A 71 -6.15 14.25 5.93
CA PHE A 71 -6.95 13.02 5.88
C PHE A 71 -6.29 11.84 6.59
N ILE A 72 -4.96 11.80 6.62
CA ILE A 72 -4.21 10.78 7.34
C ILE A 72 -4.19 11.09 8.83
N LEU A 73 -4.00 12.35 9.20
CA LEU A 73 -3.88 12.80 10.58
C LEU A 73 -5.21 12.80 11.35
N GLU A 74 -6.33 12.91 10.65
CA GLU A 74 -7.69 12.90 11.22
C GLU A 74 -8.32 11.49 11.26
N GLN A 75 -7.54 10.43 11.05
CA GLN A 75 -8.06 9.07 11.15
C GLN A 75 -8.38 8.70 12.60
N ASP A 76 -9.49 7.96 12.77
CA ASP A 76 -9.92 7.45 14.06
C ASP A 76 -9.09 6.20 14.46
N TYR A 77 -7.86 6.45 14.88
CA TYR A 77 -6.96 5.43 15.42
C TYR A 77 -6.41 5.87 16.79
N PRO A 78 -6.43 5.01 17.84
CA PRO A 78 -6.17 5.43 19.23
C PRO A 78 -4.78 6.03 19.45
N GLU A 79 -3.74 5.38 18.93
CA GLU A 79 -2.35 5.80 19.13
C GLU A 79 -1.57 5.65 17.82
N PHE A 80 -1.36 6.75 17.12
CA PHE A 80 -0.51 6.76 15.92
C PHE A 80 0.24 8.07 15.77
N GLU A 81 1.36 7.99 15.08
CA GLU A 81 2.18 9.12 14.68
C GLU A 81 2.44 9.08 13.17
N VAL A 82 2.62 10.23 12.57
CA VAL A 82 2.96 10.40 11.17
C VAL A 82 4.31 11.09 11.07
N ILE A 83 5.26 10.44 10.40
CA ILE A 83 6.61 10.96 10.20
C ILE A 83 6.81 11.24 8.72
N VAL A 84 6.93 12.51 8.35
CA VAL A 84 7.19 12.93 6.96
C VAL A 84 8.69 13.14 6.76
N ILE A 85 9.26 12.41 5.81
CA ILE A 85 10.67 12.52 5.41
C ILE A 85 10.72 13.13 4.01
N TYR A 86 11.36 14.29 3.85
CA TYR A 86 11.47 14.96 2.55
C TYR A 86 12.93 15.14 2.11
N ASP A 87 13.12 15.20 0.78
CA ASP A 87 14.47 15.16 0.19
C ASP A 87 15.26 16.46 0.39
N ARG A 88 14.59 17.61 0.37
CA ARG A 88 15.23 18.94 0.54
C ARG A 88 14.35 19.86 1.35
N PRO A 89 14.95 20.69 2.21
CA PRO A 89 14.25 21.83 2.77
C PRO A 89 13.99 22.85 1.66
N ALA A 90 12.92 22.65 0.89
CA ALA A 90 12.34 23.73 0.12
C ALA A 90 11.57 24.58 1.11
N ASP A 91 11.80 25.87 1.13
CA ASP A 91 11.21 26.80 2.12
C ASP A 91 9.68 26.65 2.24
N ASP A 92 9.01 26.37 1.13
CA ASP A 92 7.56 26.17 1.10
C ASP A 92 7.11 24.85 1.77
N CYS A 93 7.86 23.76 1.61
CA CYS A 93 7.53 22.48 2.21
C CYS A 93 7.73 22.50 3.72
N ASP A 94 8.86 23.03 4.18
CA ASP A 94 9.19 23.15 5.59
C ASP A 94 8.19 24.04 6.33
N ASN A 95 7.83 25.19 5.75
CA ASN A 95 6.84 26.08 6.32
C ASN A 95 5.45 25.44 6.39
N THR A 96 5.04 24.72 5.36
CA THR A 96 3.76 24.01 5.32
C THR A 96 3.70 22.92 6.39
N LEU A 97 4.76 22.12 6.53
CA LEU A 97 4.81 21.06 7.53
C LEU A 97 4.83 21.61 8.95
N LYS A 98 5.54 22.72 9.23
CA LYS A 98 5.51 23.40 10.53
C LYS A 98 4.11 23.89 10.90
N LEU A 99 3.39 24.47 9.96
CA LEU A 99 2.01 24.90 10.19
C LEU A 99 1.06 23.74 10.49
N LEU A 100 1.30 22.60 9.86
CA LEU A 100 0.51 21.40 10.13
C LEU A 100 0.91 20.73 11.46
N GLU A 101 2.18 20.74 11.84
CA GLU A 101 2.67 20.25 13.13
C GLU A 101 2.09 21.03 14.29
N ASP A 102 1.96 22.35 14.17
CA ASP A 102 1.29 23.20 15.17
C ASP A 102 -0.19 22.83 15.36
N LYS A 103 -0.84 22.33 14.31
CA LYS A 103 -2.24 21.91 14.34
C LYS A 103 -2.42 20.47 14.81
N TYR A 104 -1.51 19.57 14.42
CA TYR A 104 -1.60 18.12 14.66
C TYR A 104 -0.40 17.62 15.49
N PRO A 105 -0.58 17.35 16.78
CA PRO A 105 0.52 16.98 17.68
C PRO A 105 1.13 15.60 17.39
N ASN A 106 0.48 14.79 16.54
CA ASN A 106 0.94 13.47 16.09
C ASN A 106 1.71 13.52 14.76
N LEU A 107 1.98 14.72 14.22
CA LEU A 107 2.80 14.91 13.03
C LEU A 107 4.24 15.27 13.42
N TYR A 108 5.18 14.59 12.81
CA TYR A 108 6.62 14.87 12.89
C TYR A 108 7.19 14.98 11.48
N HIS A 109 8.16 15.83 11.28
CA HIS A 109 8.83 15.94 9.98
C HIS A 109 10.36 16.00 10.13
N THR A 110 11.06 15.48 9.12
CA THR A 110 12.52 15.55 9.04
C THR A 110 12.96 15.54 7.57
N PHE A 111 14.17 16.01 7.32
CA PHE A 111 14.75 16.00 5.97
C PHE A 111 15.94 15.04 5.87
N ILE A 112 16.21 14.57 4.66
CA ILE A 112 17.35 13.71 4.38
C ILE A 112 18.62 14.57 4.31
N PRO A 113 19.60 14.39 5.21
CA PRO A 113 20.83 15.16 5.16
C PRO A 113 21.64 14.83 3.90
N ASP A 114 22.38 15.80 3.37
CA ASP A 114 23.17 15.64 2.15
C ASP A 114 24.19 14.50 2.25
N SER A 115 24.71 14.22 3.43
CA SER A 115 25.61 13.08 3.69
C SER A 115 24.98 11.71 3.41
N ALA A 116 23.67 11.56 3.58
CA ALA A 116 22.96 10.31 3.37
C ALA A 116 22.65 10.06 1.88
N ARG A 117 22.64 11.09 1.03
CA ARG A 117 22.36 10.97 -0.41
C ARG A 117 23.41 10.16 -1.16
N TYR A 118 24.66 10.20 -0.72
CA TYR A 118 25.75 9.47 -1.37
C TYR A 118 25.72 7.95 -1.17
N ILE A 119 24.88 7.46 -0.25
CA ILE A 119 24.80 6.03 0.06
C ILE A 119 23.82 5.31 -0.90
N SER A 120 22.92 6.02 -1.54
CA SER A 120 21.85 5.44 -2.40
C SER A 120 22.26 5.16 -3.86
N HIS A 121 23.49 5.45 -4.28
CA HIS A 121 23.94 5.30 -5.67
C HIS A 121 24.98 4.19 -5.89
N LYS A 122 24.83 3.08 -5.18
CA LYS A 122 25.64 1.88 -5.53
C LYS A 122 24.74 0.71 -5.83
#